data_8949f2e49e4933ad34265a82e22b2869
#
_entry.id   8949f2e49e4933ad34265a82e22b2869
#
_cell.length_a   1.000
_cell.length_b   1.000
_cell.length_c   1.000
_cell.angle_alpha   90.00
_cell.angle_beta   90.00
_cell.angle_gamma   90.00
#
_symmetry.space_group_name_H-M   'P 1'
#
loop_
_entity.id
_entity.type
_entity.pdbx_description
1 polymer ?
#
loop_
_entity_poly.entity_id
_entity_poly.type
_entity_poly.pdbx_seq_one_letter_code
_entity_poly.pdbx_strand_id
1 'polypeptide(L)'
;MRLVHTADLHLGYRAYHRTNASGINIREADVARVFRELLERTAKIAPDLFLIAGDVFHTVRPSNAAIADAFRQFARFHEEAPDTSVVIIAGNHDSPRAAETGNILRLFAEIPGFQVVYQEPKRLRFRELDTAILCLPHNSLFAESQPAIEPDPETGINILMAHAAHENLKLISDYGAALLRSSDLRPEEWTYVALGHYHLHERLAPNMVYPGSIERTSIDVWSEADRPKGFVELDTDNGAAAFHELQGTRTVIDLKPIAGRDLSPQEIDGLIESALDSVPGGIDEKIIRLRVFDVPRDVYRELDHRKIREYRTRALHLNLDARPPQVTRRSASGAPGRRLTLQEELTEFLKHRWKPGSRQVDREALIELGLRYLQEAEEAEVLEDRE
;
A
#
# COMPACT_ATOMS: atom_id res chain seq x y z
N MET A 1 -12.33 -19.84 -20.39
CA MET A 1 -12.94 -18.62 -19.80
C MET A 1 -11.87 -17.58 -19.55
N ARG A 2 -12.15 -16.29 -19.87
CA ARG A 2 -11.24 -15.18 -19.56
C ARG A 2 -11.73 -14.39 -18.35
N LEU A 3 -10.83 -14.04 -17.45
CA LEU A 3 -11.14 -13.14 -16.35
C LEU A 3 -10.10 -12.00 -16.25
N VAL A 4 -10.54 -10.87 -15.72
CA VAL A 4 -9.68 -9.75 -15.32
C VAL A 4 -9.75 -9.62 -13.80
N HIS A 5 -8.59 -9.44 -13.16
CA HIS A 5 -8.46 -9.27 -11.72
C HIS A 5 -7.72 -7.97 -11.40
N THR A 6 -8.35 -7.14 -10.58
CA THR A 6 -7.80 -5.91 -10.02
C THR A 6 -8.13 -5.80 -8.53
N ALA A 7 -7.42 -4.91 -7.83
CA ALA A 7 -7.67 -4.59 -6.42
C ALA A 7 -7.19 -3.16 -6.11
N ASP A 8 -7.44 -2.70 -4.91
CA ASP A 8 -6.83 -1.50 -4.34
C ASP A 8 -6.97 -0.28 -5.26
N LEU A 9 -8.22 0.00 -5.68
CA LEU A 9 -8.54 1.12 -6.56
C LEU A 9 -8.38 2.47 -5.86
N HIS A 10 -8.67 2.52 -4.55
CA HIS A 10 -8.57 3.70 -3.70
C HIS A 10 -9.20 4.97 -4.29
N LEU A 11 -10.39 4.85 -4.88
CA LEU A 11 -11.12 6.00 -5.43
C LEU A 11 -11.35 7.06 -4.35
N GLY A 12 -11.12 8.32 -4.70
CA GLY A 12 -11.18 9.43 -3.76
C GLY A 12 -9.90 9.64 -2.92
N TYR A 13 -8.79 8.96 -3.24
CA TYR A 13 -7.50 9.19 -2.60
C TYR A 13 -7.02 10.62 -2.80
N ARG A 14 -6.59 11.28 -1.71
CA ARG A 14 -6.06 12.64 -1.71
C ARG A 14 -4.72 12.68 -1.02
N ALA A 15 -3.76 13.30 -1.67
CA ALA A 15 -2.46 13.60 -1.08
C ALA A 15 -1.95 14.92 -1.65
N TYR A 16 -1.04 15.55 -0.90
CA TYR A 16 -0.50 16.86 -1.26
C TYR A 16 -1.62 17.92 -1.44
N HIS A 17 -1.33 19.18 -1.17
CA HIS A 17 -2.35 20.24 -1.16
C HIS A 17 -2.54 20.95 -2.53
N ARG A 18 -2.35 20.20 -3.65
CA ARG A 18 -2.49 20.78 -4.99
C ARG A 18 -3.80 20.35 -5.63
N THR A 19 -4.47 21.31 -6.24
CA THR A 19 -5.72 21.10 -6.97
C THR A 19 -5.53 21.46 -8.45
N ASN A 20 -6.34 20.83 -9.31
CA ASN A 20 -6.47 21.20 -10.72
C ASN A 20 -7.33 22.48 -10.88
N ALA A 21 -7.51 22.93 -12.13
CA ALA A 21 -8.32 24.12 -12.45
C ALA A 21 -9.78 24.02 -11.99
N SER A 22 -10.31 22.82 -11.77
CA SER A 22 -11.67 22.57 -11.28
C SER A 22 -11.75 22.45 -9.75
N GLY A 23 -10.64 22.71 -9.03
CA GLY A 23 -10.60 22.61 -7.58
C GLY A 23 -10.51 21.18 -7.03
N ILE A 24 -10.33 20.16 -7.88
CA ILE A 24 -10.19 18.76 -7.48
C ILE A 24 -8.73 18.49 -7.10
N ASN A 25 -8.50 17.77 -6.00
CA ASN A 25 -7.15 17.33 -5.64
C ASN A 25 -6.51 16.55 -6.81
N ILE A 26 -5.26 16.87 -7.14
CA ILE A 26 -4.59 16.27 -8.31
C ILE A 26 -4.48 14.75 -8.18
N ARG A 27 -4.20 14.23 -6.96
CA ARG A 27 -4.08 12.78 -6.75
C ARG A 27 -5.44 12.08 -6.88
N GLU A 28 -6.53 12.71 -6.44
CA GLU A 28 -7.89 12.20 -6.68
C GLU A 28 -8.20 12.13 -8.18
N ALA A 29 -7.81 13.16 -8.93
CA ALA A 29 -7.97 13.17 -10.39
C ALA A 29 -7.08 12.13 -11.10
N ASP A 30 -5.88 11.87 -10.59
CA ASP A 30 -4.99 10.82 -11.11
C ASP A 30 -5.62 9.43 -10.98
N VAL A 31 -6.08 9.09 -9.76
CA VAL A 31 -6.73 7.80 -9.50
C VAL A 31 -7.98 7.64 -10.38
N ALA A 32 -8.82 8.67 -10.48
CA ALA A 32 -10.00 8.64 -11.35
C ALA A 32 -9.66 8.46 -12.84
N ARG A 33 -8.55 9.02 -13.31
CA ARG A 33 -8.05 8.85 -14.69
C ARG A 33 -7.61 7.41 -14.94
N VAL A 34 -6.82 6.86 -14.03
CA VAL A 34 -6.30 5.48 -14.14
C VAL A 34 -7.42 4.46 -14.02
N PHE A 35 -8.40 4.71 -13.17
CA PHE A 35 -9.61 3.88 -13.07
C PHE A 35 -10.39 3.83 -14.39
N ARG A 36 -10.55 4.94 -15.07
CA ARG A 36 -11.17 4.95 -16.41
C ARG A 36 -10.36 4.16 -17.42
N GLU A 37 -9.03 4.32 -17.44
CA GLU A 37 -8.15 3.53 -18.30
C GLU A 37 -8.31 2.04 -18.05
N LEU A 38 -8.36 1.61 -16.76
CA LEU A 38 -8.61 0.23 -16.37
C LEU A 38 -9.92 -0.28 -16.98
N LEU A 39 -11.03 0.44 -16.78
CA LEU A 39 -12.35 0.01 -17.27
C LEU A 39 -12.40 -0.03 -18.80
N GLU A 40 -11.87 0.97 -19.50
CA GLU A 40 -11.80 1.00 -20.96
C GLU A 40 -10.99 -0.18 -21.54
N ARG A 41 -9.89 -0.54 -20.88
CA ARG A 41 -9.07 -1.69 -21.30
C ARG A 41 -9.75 -3.02 -20.98
N THR A 42 -10.39 -3.12 -19.81
CA THR A 42 -11.17 -4.30 -19.43
C THR A 42 -12.35 -4.52 -20.38
N ALA A 43 -13.07 -3.47 -20.76
CA ALA A 43 -14.16 -3.55 -21.75
C ALA A 43 -13.67 -4.05 -23.12
N LYS A 44 -12.47 -3.62 -23.57
CA LYS A 44 -11.86 -4.12 -24.82
C LYS A 44 -11.44 -5.59 -24.76
N ILE A 45 -11.02 -6.08 -23.59
CA ILE A 45 -10.74 -7.49 -23.34
C ILE A 45 -12.04 -8.30 -23.39
N ALA A 46 -13.17 -7.69 -22.96
CA ALA A 46 -14.49 -8.33 -22.83
C ALA A 46 -14.38 -9.68 -22.08
N PRO A 47 -13.92 -9.69 -20.81
CA PRO A 47 -13.78 -10.91 -20.05
C PRO A 47 -15.14 -11.45 -19.62
N ASP A 48 -15.24 -12.75 -19.36
CA ASP A 48 -16.43 -13.38 -18.78
C ASP A 48 -16.64 -12.90 -17.34
N LEU A 49 -15.53 -12.71 -16.59
CA LEU A 49 -15.54 -12.24 -15.19
C LEU A 49 -14.56 -11.07 -14.98
N PHE A 50 -15.01 -10.05 -14.26
CA PHE A 50 -14.17 -8.97 -13.76
C PHE A 50 -14.17 -8.96 -12.23
N LEU A 51 -13.03 -9.28 -11.61
CA LEU A 51 -12.85 -9.42 -10.18
C LEU A 51 -12.19 -8.18 -9.59
N ILE A 52 -12.81 -7.58 -8.58
CA ILE A 52 -12.28 -6.43 -7.84
C ILE A 52 -12.08 -6.86 -6.38
N ALA A 53 -10.84 -7.19 -6.03
CA ALA A 53 -10.50 -7.81 -4.76
C ALA A 53 -10.28 -6.79 -3.62
N GLY A 54 -11.23 -5.87 -3.44
CA GLY A 54 -11.30 -4.95 -2.30
C GLY A 54 -10.64 -3.59 -2.50
N ASP A 55 -10.84 -2.72 -1.52
CA ASP A 55 -10.37 -1.34 -1.45
C ASP A 55 -10.76 -0.51 -2.68
N VAL A 56 -12.07 -0.54 -2.98
CA VAL A 56 -12.64 0.28 -4.07
C VAL A 56 -12.51 1.76 -3.74
N PHE A 57 -12.83 2.16 -2.51
CA PHE A 57 -12.66 3.52 -2.04
C PHE A 57 -11.48 3.64 -1.07
N HIS A 58 -10.86 4.83 -1.02
CA HIS A 58 -9.75 5.09 -0.09
C HIS A 58 -10.22 5.26 1.37
N THR A 59 -11.47 5.56 1.60
CA THR A 59 -12.04 5.74 2.94
C THR A 59 -13.45 5.20 3.00
N VAL A 60 -13.86 4.75 4.18
CA VAL A 60 -15.23 4.25 4.47
C VAL A 60 -16.32 5.26 4.11
N ARG A 61 -16.00 6.56 4.15
CA ARG A 61 -16.92 7.66 3.78
C ARG A 61 -16.28 8.50 2.68
N PRO A 62 -16.32 8.02 1.43
CA PRO A 62 -15.77 8.78 0.30
C PRO A 62 -16.59 10.04 0.04
N SER A 63 -16.01 10.98 -0.70
CA SER A 63 -16.74 12.17 -1.12
C SER A 63 -17.89 11.82 -2.07
N ASN A 64 -18.98 12.60 -2.04
CA ASN A 64 -20.09 12.42 -2.97
C ASN A 64 -19.63 12.47 -4.43
N ALA A 65 -18.61 13.27 -4.74
CA ALA A 65 -18.04 13.36 -6.08
C ALA A 65 -17.36 12.04 -6.49
N ALA A 66 -16.58 11.43 -5.60
CA ALA A 66 -15.94 10.14 -5.86
C ALA A 66 -16.98 9.01 -6.03
N ILE A 67 -18.03 8.99 -5.19
CA ILE A 67 -19.12 8.02 -5.30
C ILE A 67 -19.84 8.16 -6.65
N ALA A 68 -20.24 9.37 -6.99
CA ALA A 68 -20.98 9.64 -8.23
C ALA A 68 -20.13 9.35 -9.48
N ASP A 69 -18.81 9.62 -9.44
CA ASP A 69 -17.92 9.28 -10.55
C ASP A 69 -17.74 7.78 -10.68
N ALA A 70 -17.48 7.07 -9.59
CA ALA A 70 -17.35 5.62 -9.57
C ALA A 70 -18.60 4.92 -10.14
N PHE A 71 -19.79 5.36 -9.69
CA PHE A 71 -21.05 4.79 -10.17
C PHE A 71 -21.24 5.01 -11.68
N ARG A 72 -20.98 6.23 -12.18
CA ARG A 72 -21.09 6.51 -13.62
C ARG A 72 -20.12 5.68 -14.44
N GLN A 73 -18.89 5.52 -13.98
CA GLN A 73 -17.87 4.75 -14.71
C GLN A 73 -18.22 3.27 -14.74
N PHE A 74 -18.69 2.67 -13.64
CA PHE A 74 -19.15 1.28 -13.61
C PHE A 74 -20.43 1.06 -14.45
N ALA A 75 -21.39 2.00 -14.40
CA ALA A 75 -22.59 1.92 -15.24
C ALA A 75 -22.22 1.97 -16.73
N ARG A 76 -21.32 2.88 -17.12
CA ARG A 76 -20.80 2.95 -18.48
C ARG A 76 -20.05 1.67 -18.88
N PHE A 77 -19.24 1.11 -18.00
CA PHE A 77 -18.56 -0.16 -18.24
C PHE A 77 -19.55 -1.28 -18.54
N HIS A 78 -20.65 -1.37 -17.77
CA HIS A 78 -21.72 -2.33 -18.05
C HIS A 78 -22.36 -2.11 -19.42
N GLU A 79 -22.58 -0.86 -19.84
CA GLU A 79 -23.10 -0.57 -21.19
C GLU A 79 -22.13 -1.00 -22.30
N GLU A 80 -20.82 -0.87 -22.08
CA GLU A 80 -19.76 -1.23 -23.04
C GLU A 80 -19.43 -2.73 -23.04
N ALA A 81 -19.65 -3.44 -21.94
CA ALA A 81 -19.36 -4.87 -21.77
C ALA A 81 -20.53 -5.56 -20.98
N PRO A 82 -21.74 -5.64 -21.57
CA PRO A 82 -22.93 -6.11 -20.87
C PRO A 82 -22.89 -7.58 -20.46
N ASP A 83 -22.09 -8.40 -21.15
CA ASP A 83 -21.94 -9.83 -20.88
C ASP A 83 -20.91 -10.14 -19.80
N THR A 84 -20.13 -9.14 -19.37
CA THR A 84 -19.13 -9.30 -18.30
C THR A 84 -19.81 -9.27 -16.93
N SER A 85 -19.69 -10.34 -16.17
CA SER A 85 -20.09 -10.37 -14.75
C SER A 85 -19.01 -9.75 -13.88
N VAL A 86 -19.37 -8.77 -13.04
CA VAL A 86 -18.46 -8.08 -12.12
C VAL A 86 -18.66 -8.57 -10.70
N VAL A 87 -17.57 -8.96 -10.05
CA VAL A 87 -17.59 -9.37 -8.63
C VAL A 87 -16.71 -8.44 -7.83
N ILE A 88 -17.29 -7.80 -6.81
CA ILE A 88 -16.62 -6.88 -5.90
C ILE A 88 -16.66 -7.44 -4.48
N ILE A 89 -15.52 -7.54 -3.81
CA ILE A 89 -15.46 -7.75 -2.35
C ILE A 89 -15.05 -6.48 -1.63
N ALA A 90 -15.43 -6.32 -0.36
CA ALA A 90 -14.97 -5.19 0.44
C ALA A 90 -13.56 -5.43 0.99
N GLY A 91 -12.70 -4.42 0.88
CA GLY A 91 -11.42 -4.34 1.56
C GLY A 91 -11.51 -3.68 2.94
N ASN A 92 -10.37 -3.42 3.58
CA ASN A 92 -10.32 -2.77 4.88
C ASN A 92 -10.71 -1.28 4.81
N HIS A 93 -10.40 -0.60 3.72
CA HIS A 93 -10.80 0.79 3.48
C HIS A 93 -12.29 0.96 3.15
N ASP A 94 -12.96 -0.08 2.67
CA ASP A 94 -14.40 -0.09 2.39
C ASP A 94 -15.24 -0.49 3.61
N SER A 95 -14.60 -1.10 4.63
CA SER A 95 -15.29 -1.78 5.73
C SER A 95 -15.47 -0.87 6.94
N PRO A 96 -16.71 -0.40 7.24
CA PRO A 96 -16.97 0.41 8.42
C PRO A 96 -16.81 -0.42 9.70
N ARG A 97 -16.23 0.18 10.74
CA ARG A 97 -16.12 -0.43 12.07
C ARG A 97 -17.48 -0.53 12.79
N ALA A 98 -18.41 0.36 12.47
CA ALA A 98 -19.75 0.40 13.05
C ALA A 98 -20.78 -0.06 12.03
N ALA A 99 -21.60 -1.07 12.37
CA ALA A 99 -22.63 -1.64 11.50
C ALA A 99 -23.65 -0.59 11.02
N GLU A 100 -23.95 0.41 11.84
CA GLU A 100 -24.90 1.51 11.55
C GLU A 100 -24.46 2.36 10.35
N THR A 101 -23.16 2.40 10.03
CA THR A 101 -22.64 3.22 8.92
C THR A 101 -23.10 2.70 7.56
N GLY A 102 -23.44 1.39 7.46
CA GLY A 102 -23.67 0.74 6.18
C GLY A 102 -22.40 0.65 5.32
N ASN A 103 -22.46 -0.07 4.23
CA ASN A 103 -21.34 -0.18 3.29
C ASN A 103 -21.72 0.45 1.96
N ILE A 104 -20.93 1.42 1.51
CA ILE A 104 -21.20 2.20 0.29
C ILE A 104 -21.17 1.31 -0.98
N LEU A 105 -20.42 0.20 -0.95
CA LEU A 105 -20.32 -0.70 -2.11
C LEU A 105 -21.66 -1.32 -2.51
N ARG A 106 -22.65 -1.35 -1.59
CA ARG A 106 -24.02 -1.80 -1.90
C ARG A 106 -24.61 -1.07 -3.10
N LEU A 107 -24.22 0.19 -3.30
CA LEU A 107 -24.70 0.98 -4.44
C LEU A 107 -24.40 0.31 -5.79
N PHE A 108 -23.28 -0.39 -5.90
CA PHE A 108 -22.88 -1.03 -7.15
C PHE A 108 -23.68 -2.31 -7.44
N ALA A 109 -24.32 -2.91 -6.45
CA ALA A 109 -25.24 -4.05 -6.66
C ALA A 109 -26.52 -3.66 -7.43
N GLU A 110 -26.80 -2.36 -7.56
CA GLU A 110 -27.92 -1.85 -8.37
C GLU A 110 -27.59 -1.85 -9.88
N ILE A 111 -26.33 -2.07 -10.27
CA ILE A 111 -25.92 -2.17 -11.66
C ILE A 111 -26.11 -3.63 -12.11
N PRO A 112 -26.82 -3.90 -13.21
CA PRO A 112 -26.99 -5.26 -13.71
C PRO A 112 -25.63 -5.96 -13.93
N GLY A 113 -25.55 -7.27 -13.60
CA GLY A 113 -24.31 -8.04 -13.72
C GLY A 113 -23.30 -7.84 -12.61
N PHE A 114 -23.54 -6.94 -11.64
CA PHE A 114 -22.63 -6.71 -10.51
C PHE A 114 -23.07 -7.52 -9.27
N GLN A 115 -22.11 -8.26 -8.71
CA GLN A 115 -22.26 -8.98 -7.45
C GLN A 115 -21.32 -8.34 -6.42
N VAL A 116 -21.86 -7.90 -5.28
CA VAL A 116 -21.09 -7.22 -4.23
C VAL A 116 -21.15 -8.02 -2.93
N VAL A 117 -19.99 -8.36 -2.37
CA VAL A 117 -19.86 -9.09 -1.11
C VAL A 117 -19.05 -8.25 -0.13
N TYR A 118 -19.66 -7.80 0.98
CA TYR A 118 -19.04 -6.77 1.83
C TYR A 118 -19.04 -7.08 3.33
N GLN A 119 -19.78 -8.09 3.80
CA GLN A 119 -19.86 -8.44 5.23
C GLN A 119 -19.45 -9.89 5.49
N GLU A 120 -20.31 -10.81 5.10
CA GLU A 120 -20.15 -12.23 5.34
C GLU A 120 -19.48 -12.92 4.16
N PRO A 121 -18.74 -14.02 4.38
CA PRO A 121 -18.26 -14.85 3.30
C PRO A 121 -19.42 -15.33 2.43
N LYS A 122 -19.22 -15.33 1.13
CA LYS A 122 -20.29 -15.77 0.21
C LYS A 122 -19.71 -16.55 -0.95
N ARG A 123 -20.33 -17.67 -1.29
CA ARG A 123 -20.08 -18.41 -2.51
C ARG A 123 -21.03 -17.96 -3.60
N LEU A 124 -20.50 -17.47 -4.71
CA LEU A 124 -21.24 -17.10 -5.91
C LEU A 124 -21.07 -18.21 -6.93
N ARG A 125 -22.15 -18.64 -7.60
CA ARG A 125 -22.12 -19.67 -8.65
C ARG A 125 -22.58 -19.09 -9.98
N PHE A 126 -21.73 -19.20 -10.98
CA PHE A 126 -21.97 -18.79 -12.36
C PHE A 126 -22.14 -20.07 -13.20
N ARG A 127 -23.37 -20.57 -13.29
CA ARG A 127 -23.66 -21.88 -13.89
C ARG A 127 -23.28 -21.96 -15.35
N GLU A 128 -23.47 -20.88 -16.11
CA GLU A 128 -23.14 -20.83 -17.54
C GLU A 128 -21.63 -20.89 -17.79
N LEU A 129 -20.82 -20.52 -16.78
CA LEU A 129 -19.35 -20.55 -16.82
C LEU A 129 -18.76 -21.77 -16.06
N ASP A 130 -19.61 -22.67 -15.56
CA ASP A 130 -19.20 -23.78 -14.68
C ASP A 130 -18.23 -23.32 -13.56
N THR A 131 -18.52 -22.16 -12.96
CA THR A 131 -17.60 -21.46 -12.06
C THR A 131 -18.25 -21.17 -10.72
N ALA A 132 -17.51 -21.42 -9.62
CA ALA A 132 -17.80 -20.93 -8.28
C ALA A 132 -16.71 -19.98 -7.81
N ILE A 133 -17.13 -18.89 -7.15
CA ILE A 133 -16.22 -17.91 -6.54
C ILE A 133 -16.53 -17.85 -5.04
N LEU A 134 -15.57 -18.25 -4.19
CA LEU A 134 -15.64 -18.01 -2.76
C LEU A 134 -15.10 -16.62 -2.46
N CYS A 135 -15.98 -15.73 -2.01
CA CYS A 135 -15.68 -14.35 -1.68
C CYS A 135 -15.47 -14.19 -0.18
N LEU A 136 -14.27 -13.73 0.21
CA LEU A 136 -13.87 -13.46 1.60
C LEU A 136 -13.57 -11.95 1.75
N PRO A 137 -14.58 -11.11 2.06
CA PRO A 137 -14.34 -9.70 2.33
C PRO A 137 -13.52 -9.54 3.62
N HIS A 138 -12.76 -8.44 3.72
CA HIS A 138 -11.80 -8.22 4.80
C HIS A 138 -12.36 -8.49 6.20
N ASN A 139 -13.54 -7.93 6.54
CA ASN A 139 -14.13 -8.09 7.88
C ASN A 139 -14.49 -9.52 8.22
N SER A 140 -14.80 -10.36 7.23
CA SER A 140 -15.15 -11.76 7.46
C SER A 140 -14.00 -12.60 7.97
N LEU A 141 -12.77 -12.15 7.75
CA LEU A 141 -11.55 -12.84 8.17
C LEU A 141 -11.23 -12.66 9.67
N PHE A 142 -11.96 -11.77 10.37
CA PHE A 142 -11.87 -11.56 11.81
C PHE A 142 -13.02 -12.21 12.59
N ALA A 143 -13.92 -12.93 11.91
CA ALA A 143 -15.02 -13.61 12.57
C ALA A 143 -14.50 -14.72 13.53
N GLU A 144 -15.18 -14.93 14.67
CA GLU A 144 -14.83 -15.98 15.64
C GLU A 144 -14.87 -17.38 15.02
N SER A 145 -15.79 -17.62 14.10
CA SER A 145 -15.82 -18.84 13.29
C SER A 145 -15.28 -18.52 11.89
N GLN A 146 -14.07 -18.98 11.60
CA GLN A 146 -13.49 -18.84 10.26
C GLN A 146 -14.35 -19.60 9.25
N PRO A 147 -14.64 -18.99 8.08
CA PRO A 147 -15.35 -19.70 7.01
C PRO A 147 -14.51 -20.88 6.52
N ALA A 148 -15.17 -21.98 6.14
CA ALA A 148 -14.48 -23.06 5.46
C ALA A 148 -13.96 -22.56 4.08
N ILE A 149 -12.64 -22.56 3.92
CA ILE A 149 -11.99 -22.17 2.66
C ILE A 149 -11.80 -23.43 1.83
N GLU A 150 -12.84 -23.81 1.10
CA GLU A 150 -12.90 -25.05 0.31
C GLU A 150 -13.50 -24.78 -1.08
N PRO A 151 -12.96 -25.41 -2.14
CA PRO A 151 -13.57 -25.40 -3.46
C PRO A 151 -14.98 -25.95 -3.47
N ASP A 152 -15.76 -25.58 -4.46
CA ASP A 152 -17.07 -26.12 -4.70
C ASP A 152 -16.95 -27.41 -5.55
N PRO A 153 -17.33 -28.60 -5.01
CA PRO A 153 -17.19 -29.84 -5.76
C PRO A 153 -18.18 -29.95 -6.94
N GLU A 154 -19.17 -29.06 -7.04
CA GLU A 154 -20.20 -29.08 -8.09
C GLU A 154 -19.79 -28.25 -9.33
N THR A 155 -18.62 -27.59 -9.32
CA THR A 155 -18.15 -26.73 -10.42
C THR A 155 -16.76 -27.09 -10.85
N GLY A 156 -16.48 -27.02 -12.17
CA GLY A 156 -15.19 -27.32 -12.74
C GLY A 156 -14.14 -26.22 -12.49
N ILE A 157 -14.56 -24.97 -12.33
CA ILE A 157 -13.68 -23.82 -12.09
C ILE A 157 -13.97 -23.25 -10.71
N ASN A 158 -12.95 -23.20 -9.86
CA ASN A 158 -13.05 -22.68 -8.51
C ASN A 158 -12.09 -21.51 -8.30
N ILE A 159 -12.64 -20.36 -7.91
CA ILE A 159 -11.90 -19.13 -7.64
C ILE A 159 -12.06 -18.75 -6.17
N LEU A 160 -10.94 -18.43 -5.52
CA LEU A 160 -10.95 -17.79 -4.20
C LEU A 160 -10.66 -16.31 -4.36
N MET A 161 -11.49 -15.46 -3.78
CA MET A 161 -11.29 -14.01 -3.72
C MET A 161 -11.14 -13.57 -2.27
N ALA A 162 -10.03 -12.93 -1.89
CA ALA A 162 -9.80 -12.43 -0.53
C ALA A 162 -9.08 -11.08 -0.50
N HIS A 163 -9.39 -10.25 0.50
CA HIS A 163 -8.68 -9.00 0.75
C HIS A 163 -7.94 -9.08 2.09
N ALA A 164 -6.66 -9.45 2.04
CA ALA A 164 -5.84 -9.71 3.21
C ALA A 164 -4.34 -9.66 2.88
N ALA A 165 -3.51 -9.55 3.92
CA ALA A 165 -2.08 -9.79 3.84
C ALA A 165 -1.77 -11.29 3.78
N HIS A 166 -0.64 -11.66 3.16
CA HIS A 166 -0.14 -13.03 3.15
C HIS A 166 1.17 -13.13 3.93
N GLU A 167 1.39 -14.25 4.64
CA GLU A 167 2.54 -14.46 5.53
C GLU A 167 3.91 -14.27 4.86
N ASN A 168 4.01 -14.53 3.55
CA ASN A 168 5.26 -14.42 2.80
C ASN A 168 5.57 -13.00 2.30
N LEU A 169 4.68 -12.02 2.56
CA LEU A 169 4.93 -10.64 2.18
C LEU A 169 5.71 -9.93 3.27
N LYS A 170 6.78 -9.24 2.90
CA LYS A 170 7.49 -8.31 3.80
C LYS A 170 6.63 -7.05 3.95
N LEU A 171 5.61 -7.14 4.78
CA LEU A 171 4.79 -5.97 5.11
C LEU A 171 5.51 -5.14 6.15
N ILE A 172 5.86 -3.92 5.78
CA ILE A 172 6.23 -2.89 6.74
C ILE A 172 4.95 -2.52 7.50
N SER A 173 4.75 -3.15 8.66
CA SER A 173 3.77 -2.81 9.70
C SER A 173 2.39 -2.34 9.24
N ASP A 174 1.59 -3.22 8.64
CA ASP A 174 0.16 -2.95 8.49
C ASP A 174 -0.58 -3.39 9.76
N TYR A 175 -0.73 -2.45 10.70
CA TYR A 175 -1.54 -2.64 11.90
C TYR A 175 -3.01 -2.81 11.51
N GLY A 176 -3.51 -4.06 11.58
CA GLY A 176 -4.93 -4.37 11.39
C GLY A 176 -5.29 -5.12 10.11
N ALA A 177 -4.32 -5.55 9.31
CA ALA A 177 -4.58 -6.46 8.20
C ALA A 177 -4.91 -7.87 8.71
N ALA A 178 -5.89 -8.52 8.08
CA ALA A 178 -6.09 -9.96 8.25
C ALA A 178 -4.89 -10.68 7.61
N LEU A 179 -4.33 -11.65 8.32
CA LEU A 179 -3.20 -12.44 7.83
C LEU A 179 -3.70 -13.82 7.37
N LEU A 180 -3.43 -14.15 6.12
CA LEU A 180 -3.70 -15.47 5.54
C LEU A 180 -2.39 -16.23 5.34
N ARG A 181 -2.44 -17.54 5.61
CA ARG A 181 -1.30 -18.45 5.41
C ARG A 181 -1.53 -19.32 4.18
N SER A 182 -0.45 -19.76 3.57
CA SER A 182 -0.53 -20.73 2.46
C SER A 182 -1.28 -22.01 2.87
N SER A 183 -1.10 -22.47 4.11
CA SER A 183 -1.82 -23.61 4.67
C SER A 183 -3.34 -23.43 4.75
N ASP A 184 -3.79 -22.20 4.94
CA ASP A 184 -5.21 -21.86 5.05
C ASP A 184 -5.85 -21.72 3.67
N LEU A 185 -5.10 -21.21 2.71
CA LEU A 185 -5.54 -20.96 1.34
C LEU A 185 -5.51 -22.20 0.45
N ARG A 186 -4.53 -23.10 0.64
CA ARG A 186 -4.32 -24.30 -0.18
C ARG A 186 -4.44 -24.00 -1.69
N PRO A 187 -3.54 -23.15 -2.26
CA PRO A 187 -3.70 -22.64 -3.62
C PRO A 187 -3.80 -23.73 -4.68
N GLU A 188 -3.22 -24.91 -4.43
CA GLU A 188 -3.27 -26.09 -5.31
C GLU A 188 -4.69 -26.66 -5.53
N GLU A 189 -5.63 -26.35 -4.65
CA GLU A 189 -7.02 -26.80 -4.75
C GLU A 189 -7.88 -25.85 -5.60
N TRP A 190 -7.36 -24.67 -5.95
CA TRP A 190 -8.10 -23.63 -6.67
C TRP A 190 -7.61 -23.48 -8.10
N THR A 191 -8.51 -23.13 -9.00
CA THR A 191 -8.14 -22.70 -10.35
C THR A 191 -7.40 -21.35 -10.28
N TYR A 192 -7.87 -20.43 -9.43
CA TYR A 192 -7.25 -19.13 -9.22
C TYR A 192 -7.53 -18.57 -7.82
N VAL A 193 -6.53 -17.92 -7.23
CA VAL A 193 -6.65 -17.19 -5.96
C VAL A 193 -6.37 -15.71 -6.22
N ALA A 194 -7.45 -14.92 -6.18
CA ALA A 194 -7.44 -13.49 -6.43
C ALA A 194 -7.30 -12.73 -5.10
N LEU A 195 -6.14 -12.13 -4.83
CA LEU A 195 -5.83 -11.43 -3.60
C LEU A 195 -5.80 -9.91 -3.80
N GLY A 196 -6.29 -9.14 -2.83
CA GLY A 196 -6.12 -7.69 -2.71
C GLY A 196 -5.51 -7.31 -1.37
N HIS A 197 -5.18 -6.03 -1.17
CA HIS A 197 -4.54 -5.42 -0.01
C HIS A 197 -3.06 -5.07 -0.21
N TYR A 198 -2.31 -5.84 -0.96
CA TYR A 198 -0.91 -5.58 -1.22
C TYR A 198 -0.76 -4.77 -2.51
N HIS A 199 -0.27 -3.53 -2.38
CA HIS A 199 -0.25 -2.56 -3.47
C HIS A 199 0.75 -2.86 -4.60
N LEU A 200 1.64 -3.85 -4.44
CA LEU A 200 2.55 -4.27 -5.50
C LEU A 200 2.00 -5.50 -6.21
N HIS A 201 2.24 -5.56 -7.54
CA HIS A 201 1.98 -6.79 -8.27
C HIS A 201 2.94 -7.87 -7.80
N GLU A 202 2.39 -9.00 -7.30
CA GLU A 202 3.16 -10.12 -6.79
C GLU A 202 2.46 -11.45 -7.10
N ARG A 203 3.23 -12.43 -7.56
CA ARG A 203 2.74 -13.79 -7.78
C ARG A 203 3.33 -14.71 -6.72
N LEU A 204 2.52 -15.14 -5.76
CA LEU A 204 2.93 -15.99 -4.66
C LEU A 204 2.94 -17.48 -5.03
N ALA A 205 2.08 -17.90 -5.96
CA ALA A 205 2.02 -19.21 -6.57
C ALA A 205 1.62 -19.08 -8.04
N PRO A 206 1.73 -20.13 -8.86
CA PRO A 206 1.36 -20.04 -10.28
C PRO A 206 -0.06 -19.48 -10.52
N ASN A 207 -0.99 -19.74 -9.61
CA ASN A 207 -2.38 -19.34 -9.65
C ASN A 207 -2.81 -18.42 -8.48
N MET A 208 -1.87 -17.92 -7.65
CA MET A 208 -2.18 -17.03 -6.52
C MET A 208 -1.47 -15.69 -6.70
N VAL A 209 -2.25 -14.61 -6.87
CA VAL A 209 -1.74 -13.34 -7.36
C VAL A 209 -2.35 -12.15 -6.61
N TYR A 210 -1.49 -11.17 -6.28
CA TYR A 210 -1.86 -9.79 -6.02
C TYR A 210 -1.68 -8.98 -7.31
N PRO A 211 -2.70 -8.30 -7.83
CA PRO A 211 -2.56 -7.43 -9.01
C PRO A 211 -1.81 -6.15 -8.65
N GLY A 212 -1.81 -5.77 -7.38
CA GLY A 212 -1.39 -4.47 -6.87
C GLY A 212 -2.47 -3.40 -7.02
N SER A 213 -2.19 -2.21 -6.50
CA SER A 213 -3.06 -1.05 -6.69
C SER A 213 -2.94 -0.49 -8.12
N ILE A 214 -4.00 0.18 -8.59
CA ILE A 214 -4.01 0.79 -9.93
C ILE A 214 -3.18 2.07 -10.01
N GLU A 215 -2.93 2.72 -8.87
CA GLU A 215 -2.11 3.93 -8.76
C GLU A 215 -1.34 3.87 -7.42
N ARG A 216 -0.29 4.65 -7.28
CA ARG A 216 0.55 4.71 -6.08
C ARG A 216 -0.17 5.46 -4.97
N THR A 217 -0.79 4.73 -4.05
CA THR A 217 -1.68 5.26 -3.01
C THR A 217 -1.27 4.88 -1.59
N SER A 218 -0.18 4.12 -1.41
CA SER A 218 0.32 3.76 -0.08
C SER A 218 0.90 4.96 0.67
N ILE A 219 0.99 4.82 1.99
CA ILE A 219 1.64 5.80 2.87
C ILE A 219 3.12 5.94 2.49
N ASP A 220 3.80 4.84 2.20
CA ASP A 220 5.16 4.83 1.65
C ASP A 220 5.12 4.70 0.12
N VAL A 221 4.75 5.79 -0.55
CA VAL A 221 4.71 5.87 -2.01
C VAL A 221 6.08 5.57 -2.67
N TRP A 222 7.16 5.71 -1.92
CA TRP A 222 8.53 5.50 -2.42
C TRP A 222 8.85 4.03 -2.65
N SER A 223 8.27 3.13 -1.85
CA SER A 223 8.41 1.68 -2.06
C SER A 223 7.72 1.21 -3.35
N GLU A 224 6.82 2.01 -3.89
CA GLU A 224 6.10 1.74 -5.14
C GLU A 224 6.70 2.45 -6.37
N ALA A 225 7.74 3.31 -6.20
CA ALA A 225 8.24 4.22 -7.23
C ALA A 225 8.62 3.48 -8.54
N ASP A 226 9.40 2.42 -8.43
CA ASP A 226 9.92 1.64 -9.56
C ASP A 226 9.04 0.43 -9.92
N ARG A 227 7.82 0.35 -9.37
CA ARG A 227 6.92 -0.79 -9.59
C ARG A 227 5.78 -0.41 -10.53
N PRO A 228 5.52 -1.23 -11.56
CA PRO A 228 4.40 -0.99 -12.46
C PRO A 228 3.07 -1.13 -11.72
N LYS A 229 2.06 -0.39 -12.18
CA LYS A 229 0.68 -0.45 -11.69
C LYS A 229 -0.20 -0.98 -12.80
N GLY A 230 -1.16 -1.85 -12.46
CA GLY A 230 -1.93 -2.49 -13.48
C GLY A 230 -2.97 -3.48 -12.98
N PHE A 231 -3.32 -4.41 -13.83
CA PHE A 231 -4.28 -5.47 -13.55
C PHE A 231 -3.83 -6.79 -14.21
N VAL A 232 -4.42 -7.89 -13.81
CA VAL A 232 -4.10 -9.23 -14.32
C VAL A 232 -5.25 -9.72 -15.21
N GLU A 233 -4.92 -10.23 -16.39
CA GLU A 233 -5.80 -11.02 -17.23
C GLU A 233 -5.40 -12.49 -17.10
N LEU A 234 -6.37 -13.37 -16.89
CA LEU A 234 -6.17 -14.81 -16.82
C LEU A 234 -7.08 -15.52 -17.83
N ASP A 235 -6.50 -16.43 -18.59
CA ASP A 235 -7.24 -17.44 -19.35
C ASP A 235 -7.22 -18.76 -18.57
N THR A 236 -8.38 -19.21 -18.10
CA THR A 236 -8.50 -20.43 -17.29
C THR A 236 -8.29 -21.70 -18.09
N ASP A 237 -8.41 -21.66 -19.41
CA ASP A 237 -8.29 -22.86 -20.26
C ASP A 237 -6.84 -23.32 -20.39
N ASN A 238 -5.90 -22.40 -20.31
CA ASN A 238 -4.46 -22.67 -20.38
C ASN A 238 -3.67 -22.24 -19.15
N GLY A 239 -4.31 -21.59 -18.19
CA GLY A 239 -3.68 -21.05 -16.97
C GLY A 239 -2.76 -19.85 -17.22
N ALA A 240 -2.80 -19.25 -18.43
CA ALA A 240 -1.95 -18.12 -18.77
C ALA A 240 -2.45 -16.85 -18.08
N ALA A 241 -1.60 -16.27 -17.23
CA ALA A 241 -1.85 -14.99 -16.57
C ALA A 241 -0.89 -13.93 -17.12
N ALA A 242 -1.45 -12.82 -17.61
CA ALA A 242 -0.72 -11.66 -18.12
C ALA A 242 -0.97 -10.44 -17.24
N PHE A 243 0.09 -9.69 -16.90
CA PHE A 243 -0.03 -8.40 -16.24
C PHE A 243 -0.10 -7.29 -17.29
N HIS A 244 -1.11 -6.44 -17.17
CA HIS A 244 -1.34 -5.29 -18.05
C HIS A 244 -1.01 -3.99 -17.28
N GLU A 245 0.10 -3.38 -17.65
CA GLU A 245 0.52 -2.11 -17.04
C GLU A 245 -0.37 -0.95 -17.50
N LEU A 246 -0.85 -0.15 -16.54
CA LEU A 246 -1.61 1.08 -16.76
C LEU A 246 -0.65 2.26 -16.99
N GLN A 247 -0.91 3.04 -18.05
CA GLN A 247 -0.02 4.10 -18.52
C GLN A 247 -0.34 5.48 -17.90
N GLY A 248 -1.57 5.66 -17.43
CA GLY A 248 -2.03 6.92 -16.85
C GLY A 248 -1.51 7.22 -15.44
N THR A 249 -0.61 6.41 -14.89
CA THR A 249 -0.15 6.55 -13.50
C THR A 249 0.78 7.76 -13.30
N ARG A 250 0.75 8.34 -12.09
CA ARG A 250 1.63 9.45 -11.73
C ARG A 250 3.07 8.98 -11.56
N THR A 251 4.01 9.67 -12.19
CA THR A 251 5.43 9.38 -12.02
C THR A 251 5.89 9.71 -10.61
N VAL A 252 6.44 8.71 -9.93
CA VAL A 252 7.10 8.82 -8.62
C VAL A 252 8.57 8.43 -8.79
N ILE A 253 9.47 9.23 -8.27
CA ILE A 253 10.92 9.01 -8.40
C ILE A 253 11.58 9.12 -7.04
N ASP A 254 12.27 8.08 -6.62
CA ASP A 254 13.18 8.10 -5.48
C ASP A 254 14.62 8.24 -5.98
N LEU A 255 15.12 9.48 -5.96
CA LEU A 255 16.45 9.78 -6.45
C LEU A 255 17.54 9.16 -5.56
N LYS A 256 18.69 8.86 -6.17
CA LYS A 256 19.85 8.37 -5.43
C LYS A 256 20.23 9.38 -4.34
N PRO A 257 20.47 8.93 -3.12
CA PRO A 257 20.80 9.83 -2.03
C PRO A 257 22.16 10.50 -2.24
N ILE A 258 22.28 11.72 -1.74
CA ILE A 258 23.51 12.50 -1.71
C ILE A 258 24.19 12.31 -0.35
N ALA A 259 25.50 12.07 -0.33
CA ALA A 259 26.30 12.11 0.88
C ALA A 259 26.84 13.55 1.07
N GLY A 260 26.33 14.26 2.09
CA GLY A 260 26.65 15.67 2.34
C GLY A 260 27.74 15.87 3.37
N ARG A 261 28.43 14.81 3.83
CA ARG A 261 29.50 14.92 4.83
C ARG A 261 30.67 15.75 4.29
N ASP A 262 31.08 16.72 5.07
CA ASP A 262 32.24 17.61 4.79
C ASP A 262 32.07 18.49 3.54
N LEU A 263 30.84 18.57 2.99
CA LEU A 263 30.54 19.47 1.86
C LEU A 263 30.08 20.83 2.34
N SER A 264 30.43 21.87 1.58
CA SER A 264 29.92 23.21 1.77
C SER A 264 28.46 23.33 1.30
N PRO A 265 27.69 24.34 1.75
CA PRO A 265 26.33 24.59 1.28
C PRO A 265 26.23 24.68 -0.24
N GLN A 266 27.18 25.35 -0.90
CA GLN A 266 27.21 25.54 -2.35
C GLN A 266 27.44 24.22 -3.10
N GLU A 267 28.27 23.31 -2.57
CA GLU A 267 28.48 22.00 -3.17
C GLU A 267 27.22 21.15 -3.05
N ILE A 268 26.53 21.19 -1.89
CA ILE A 268 25.27 20.47 -1.69
C ILE A 268 24.19 21.03 -2.61
N ASP A 269 24.04 22.35 -2.75
CA ASP A 269 23.09 22.99 -3.66
C ASP A 269 23.36 22.56 -5.11
N GLY A 270 24.63 22.52 -5.55
CA GLY A 270 25.00 22.04 -6.89
C GLY A 270 24.64 20.55 -7.12
N LEU A 271 24.83 19.70 -6.10
CA LEU A 271 24.45 18.28 -6.19
C LEU A 271 22.93 18.10 -6.22
N ILE A 272 22.16 18.87 -5.44
CA ILE A 272 20.70 18.88 -5.47
C ILE A 272 20.21 19.29 -6.87
N GLU A 273 20.75 20.38 -7.42
CA GLU A 273 20.42 20.85 -8.77
C GLU A 273 20.70 19.77 -9.82
N SER A 274 21.92 19.22 -9.80
CA SER A 274 22.32 18.17 -10.75
C SER A 274 21.43 16.92 -10.65
N ALA A 275 21.05 16.51 -9.44
CA ALA A 275 20.14 15.39 -9.25
C ALA A 275 18.75 15.65 -9.81
N LEU A 276 18.20 16.85 -9.60
CA LEU A 276 16.86 17.22 -10.10
C LEU A 276 16.86 17.44 -11.62
N ASP A 277 17.94 18.00 -12.18
CA ASP A 277 18.10 18.19 -13.62
C ASP A 277 18.28 16.88 -14.38
N SER A 278 18.82 15.84 -13.71
CA SER A 278 18.98 14.51 -14.28
C SER A 278 17.65 13.74 -14.45
N VAL A 279 16.54 14.25 -13.91
CA VAL A 279 15.22 13.59 -14.00
C VAL A 279 14.73 13.59 -15.46
N PRO A 280 14.46 12.41 -16.05
CA PRO A 280 13.98 12.32 -17.42
C PRO A 280 12.67 13.11 -17.63
N GLY A 281 12.67 14.03 -18.59
CA GLY A 281 11.53 14.90 -18.87
C GLY A 281 11.28 15.96 -17.79
N GLY A 282 12.29 16.29 -16.96
CA GLY A 282 12.21 17.30 -15.89
C GLY A 282 11.38 16.87 -14.68
N ILE A 283 11.26 17.76 -13.69
CA ILE A 283 10.61 17.50 -12.41
C ILE A 283 9.11 17.87 -12.40
N ASP A 284 8.65 18.56 -13.43
CA ASP A 284 7.31 19.14 -13.47
C ASP A 284 6.23 18.04 -13.31
N GLU A 285 5.23 18.33 -12.48
CA GLU A 285 4.10 17.42 -12.21
C GLU A 285 4.47 16.04 -11.60
N LYS A 286 5.73 15.78 -11.26
CA LYS A 286 6.17 14.51 -10.68
C LYS A 286 6.22 14.57 -9.16
N ILE A 287 6.19 13.38 -8.52
CA ILE A 287 6.42 13.19 -7.09
C ILE A 287 7.85 12.70 -6.93
N ILE A 288 8.69 13.46 -6.23
CA ILE A 288 10.13 13.22 -6.18
C ILE A 288 10.61 13.22 -4.73
N ARG A 289 11.43 12.24 -4.36
CA ARG A 289 12.22 12.26 -3.13
C ARG A 289 13.69 12.37 -3.45
N LEU A 290 14.37 13.26 -2.72
CA LEU A 290 15.83 13.32 -2.68
C LEU A 290 16.27 13.35 -1.22
N ARG A 291 17.07 12.37 -0.83
CA ARG A 291 17.67 12.27 0.51
C ARG A 291 19.08 12.82 0.47
N VAL A 292 19.42 13.67 1.45
CA VAL A 292 20.78 14.19 1.64
C VAL A 292 21.23 13.82 3.05
N PHE A 293 22.19 12.91 3.16
CA PHE A 293 22.68 12.42 4.45
C PHE A 293 23.85 13.24 4.98
N ASP A 294 24.02 13.20 6.28
CA ASP A 294 25.16 13.80 6.99
C ASP A 294 25.31 15.32 6.78
N VAL A 295 24.18 16.04 6.67
CA VAL A 295 24.17 17.51 6.54
C VAL A 295 24.06 18.15 7.92
N PRO A 296 25.09 18.84 8.46
CA PRO A 296 24.99 19.59 9.71
C PRO A 296 23.88 20.65 9.62
N ARG A 297 23.29 20.98 10.78
CA ARG A 297 22.15 21.92 10.83
C ARG A 297 22.49 23.34 10.38
N ASP A 298 23.71 23.78 10.63
CA ASP A 298 24.25 25.05 10.16
C ASP A 298 24.38 25.06 8.64
N VAL A 299 24.98 24.05 8.05
CA VAL A 299 25.06 23.89 6.59
C VAL A 299 23.67 23.85 5.94
N TYR A 300 22.71 23.11 6.54
CA TYR A 300 21.34 23.07 6.03
C TYR A 300 20.66 24.45 6.00
N ARG A 301 20.95 25.31 6.99
CA ARG A 301 20.38 26.66 7.05
C ARG A 301 20.91 27.60 5.96
N GLU A 302 22.12 27.32 5.47
CA GLU A 302 22.81 28.10 4.45
C GLU A 302 22.52 27.65 3.02
N LEU A 303 21.76 26.57 2.82
CA LEU A 303 21.33 26.12 1.49
C LEU A 303 20.45 27.18 0.81
N ASP A 304 20.41 27.17 -0.52
CA ASP A 304 19.53 28.04 -1.32
C ASP A 304 18.05 27.63 -1.20
N HIS A 305 17.45 27.98 -0.06
CA HIS A 305 16.04 27.71 0.18
C HIS A 305 15.08 28.39 -0.82
N ARG A 306 15.53 29.43 -1.52
CA ARG A 306 14.73 30.05 -2.58
C ARG A 306 14.64 29.11 -3.78
N LYS A 307 15.76 28.57 -4.23
CA LYS A 307 15.83 27.61 -5.34
C LYS A 307 15.08 26.31 -5.00
N ILE A 308 15.23 25.82 -3.76
CA ILE A 308 14.48 24.65 -3.26
C ILE A 308 12.96 24.92 -3.32
N ARG A 309 12.48 26.12 -2.96
CA ARG A 309 11.06 26.48 -3.10
C ARG A 309 10.60 26.52 -4.57
N GLU A 310 11.43 26.99 -5.48
CA GLU A 310 11.15 26.99 -6.92
C GLU A 310 10.94 25.54 -7.42
N TYR A 311 11.81 24.62 -7.06
CA TYR A 311 11.65 23.19 -7.38
C TYR A 311 10.36 22.59 -6.78
N ARG A 312 10.05 22.92 -5.51
CA ARG A 312 8.80 22.49 -4.86
C ARG A 312 7.55 23.03 -5.54
N THR A 313 7.64 24.18 -6.20
CA THR A 313 6.52 24.75 -6.96
C THR A 313 6.32 24.05 -8.30
N ARG A 314 7.37 23.62 -8.95
CA ARG A 314 7.34 22.91 -10.23
C ARG A 314 6.89 21.45 -10.08
N ALA A 315 7.50 20.71 -9.18
CA ALA A 315 7.10 19.33 -8.91
C ALA A 315 5.67 19.28 -8.32
N LEU A 316 4.92 18.20 -8.53
CA LEU A 316 3.68 17.98 -7.79
C LEU A 316 3.97 17.87 -6.29
N HIS A 317 5.03 17.16 -5.94
CA HIS A 317 5.59 17.07 -4.60
C HIS A 317 7.09 16.82 -4.65
N LEU A 318 7.87 17.65 -3.96
CA LEU A 318 9.31 17.42 -3.76
C LEU A 318 9.58 17.23 -2.26
N ASN A 319 9.92 16.00 -1.90
CA ASN A 319 10.41 15.64 -0.57
C ASN A 319 11.94 15.69 -0.56
N LEU A 320 12.50 16.83 -0.14
CA LEU A 320 13.94 16.95 0.16
C LEU A 320 14.15 16.60 1.63
N ASP A 321 14.66 15.38 1.89
CA ASP A 321 14.91 14.82 3.23
C ASP A 321 16.42 14.97 3.56
N ALA A 322 16.75 16.10 4.18
CA ALA A 322 18.11 16.36 4.65
C ALA A 322 18.28 15.88 6.10
N ARG A 323 19.15 14.91 6.30
CA ARG A 323 19.38 14.27 7.59
C ARG A 323 20.71 14.72 8.18
N PRO A 324 20.72 15.16 9.46
CA PRO A 324 21.98 15.50 10.12
C PRO A 324 22.85 14.24 10.31
N PRO A 325 24.17 14.42 10.49
CA PRO A 325 25.06 13.32 10.83
C PRO A 325 24.51 12.56 12.04
N GLN A 326 24.54 11.24 11.98
CA GLN A 326 24.24 10.44 13.16
C GLN A 326 25.30 10.78 14.22
N VAL A 327 24.87 11.52 15.25
CA VAL A 327 25.69 11.74 16.42
C VAL A 327 25.76 10.40 17.14
N THR A 328 26.79 9.61 16.86
CA THR A 328 27.24 8.62 17.85
C THR A 328 27.58 9.43 19.07
N ARG A 329 26.64 9.55 20.02
CA ARG A 329 26.93 10.18 21.31
C ARG A 329 28.07 9.39 21.93
N ARG A 330 29.29 9.90 21.78
CA ARG A 330 30.35 9.53 22.70
C ARG A 330 29.80 9.95 24.06
N SER A 331 29.42 8.98 24.87
CA SER A 331 28.98 9.24 26.25
C SER A 331 30.13 9.95 26.95
N ALA A 332 29.96 11.26 27.15
CA ALA A 332 30.91 12.08 27.90
C ALA A 332 30.64 11.88 29.40
N SER A 333 30.71 10.65 29.90
CA SER A 333 30.72 10.36 31.32
C SER A 333 31.20 8.94 31.58
N GLY A 334 32.45 8.72 31.41
CA GLY A 334 33.15 7.49 31.83
C GLY A 334 34.63 7.74 31.83
N ALA A 335 35.33 7.11 32.72
CA ALA A 335 36.81 7.17 32.72
C ALA A 335 37.33 6.79 31.34
N PRO A 336 38.45 7.36 30.87
CA PRO A 336 38.98 7.08 29.55
C PRO A 336 39.21 5.57 29.39
N GLY A 337 38.39 4.91 28.53
CA GLY A 337 38.66 3.54 28.13
C GLY A 337 37.49 2.55 28.18
N ARG A 338 36.35 2.81 28.85
CA ARG A 338 35.24 1.85 28.92
C ARG A 338 34.00 2.40 28.20
N ARG A 339 33.57 1.73 27.14
CA ARG A 339 32.26 1.95 26.52
C ARG A 339 31.18 1.22 27.37
N LEU A 340 30.16 1.95 27.78
CA LEU A 340 28.98 1.32 28.39
C LEU A 340 28.20 0.57 27.31
N THR A 341 27.66 -0.59 27.65
CA THR A 341 26.70 -1.30 26.82
C THR A 341 25.39 -0.52 26.76
N LEU A 342 24.54 -0.78 25.78
CA LEU A 342 23.20 -0.15 25.68
C LEU A 342 22.36 -0.43 26.93
N GLN A 343 22.50 -1.61 27.52
CA GLN A 343 21.86 -2.01 28.77
C GLN A 343 22.37 -1.19 29.97
N GLU A 344 23.70 -0.96 30.05
CA GLU A 344 24.29 -0.10 31.07
C GLU A 344 23.86 1.36 30.92
N GLU A 345 23.79 1.89 29.67
CA GLU A 345 23.31 3.24 29.38
C GLU A 345 21.83 3.44 29.74
N LEU A 346 20.98 2.48 29.39
CA LEU A 346 19.55 2.51 29.77
C LEU A 346 19.39 2.54 31.27
N THR A 347 20.13 1.68 31.98
CA THR A 347 20.06 1.59 33.45
C THR A 347 20.53 2.89 34.10
N GLU A 348 21.65 3.47 33.66
CA GLU A 348 22.15 4.76 34.13
C GLU A 348 21.18 5.91 33.87
N PHE A 349 20.59 5.93 32.68
CA PHE A 349 19.60 6.96 32.29
C PHE A 349 18.39 6.90 33.20
N LEU A 350 17.78 5.74 33.37
CA LEU A 350 16.56 5.55 34.17
C LEU A 350 16.82 5.76 35.66
N LYS A 351 18.01 5.39 36.16
CA LYS A 351 18.39 5.62 37.58
C LYS A 351 18.65 7.09 37.92
N HIS A 352 19.40 7.78 37.04
CA HIS A 352 20.02 9.04 37.45
C HIS A 352 19.56 10.27 36.65
N ARG A 353 19.09 10.12 35.42
CA ARG A 353 18.76 11.23 34.52
C ARG A 353 17.28 11.38 34.25
N TRP A 354 16.52 10.29 34.27
CA TRP A 354 15.09 10.34 33.98
C TRP A 354 14.28 10.82 35.19
N LYS A 355 13.44 11.83 34.96
CA LYS A 355 12.51 12.36 35.96
C LYS A 355 11.08 11.94 35.59
N PRO A 356 10.44 11.02 36.33
CA PRO A 356 9.07 10.61 36.04
C PRO A 356 8.10 11.77 36.24
N GLY A 357 7.14 11.94 35.33
CA GLY A 357 6.08 12.96 35.43
C GLY A 357 5.01 12.64 36.48
N SER A 358 5.00 11.43 37.04
CA SER A 358 4.12 11.03 38.15
C SER A 358 4.90 10.27 39.23
N ARG A 359 4.42 10.39 40.49
CA ARG A 359 5.05 9.75 41.66
C ARG A 359 4.82 8.23 41.78
N GLN A 360 4.07 7.62 40.86
CA GLN A 360 3.64 6.23 40.97
C GLN A 360 4.41 5.25 40.05
N VAL A 361 5.52 5.66 39.45
CA VAL A 361 6.31 4.78 38.58
C VAL A 361 7.37 4.07 39.39
N ASP A 362 7.29 2.73 39.41
CA ASP A 362 8.34 1.87 39.96
C ASP A 362 9.53 1.86 38.98
N ARG A 363 10.65 2.46 39.39
CA ARG A 363 11.85 2.56 38.56
C ARG A 363 12.52 1.22 38.35
N GLU A 364 12.52 0.35 39.34
CA GLU A 364 13.17 -0.95 39.23
C GLU A 364 12.42 -1.83 38.24
N ALA A 365 11.10 -1.86 38.33
CA ALA A 365 10.26 -2.56 37.37
C ALA A 365 10.40 -2.01 35.94
N LEU A 366 10.57 -0.68 35.78
CA LEU A 366 10.78 -0.07 34.46
C LEU A 366 12.15 -0.41 33.86
N ILE A 367 13.19 -0.46 34.69
CA ILE A 367 14.54 -0.89 34.25
C ILE A 367 14.51 -2.33 33.82
N GLU A 368 13.91 -3.22 34.61
CA GLU A 368 13.80 -4.64 34.30
C GLU A 368 13.04 -4.86 32.97
N LEU A 369 11.93 -4.16 32.79
CA LEU A 369 11.15 -4.19 31.54
C LEU A 369 11.98 -3.73 30.34
N GLY A 370 12.71 -2.63 30.48
CA GLY A 370 13.55 -2.08 29.41
C GLY A 370 14.71 -3.01 29.03
N LEU A 371 15.34 -3.63 30.02
CA LEU A 371 16.41 -4.61 29.78
C LEU A 371 15.90 -5.86 29.05
N ARG A 372 14.71 -6.33 29.41
CA ARG A 372 14.07 -7.45 28.74
C ARG A 372 13.79 -7.15 27.26
N TYR A 373 13.23 -5.99 26.94
CA TYR A 373 12.99 -5.59 25.55
C TYR A 373 14.27 -5.42 24.74
N LEU A 374 15.35 -4.93 25.34
CA LEU A 374 16.65 -4.89 24.67
C LEU A 374 17.19 -6.28 24.37
N GLN A 375 17.05 -7.21 25.30
CA GLN A 375 17.49 -8.59 25.09
C GLN A 375 16.65 -9.29 24.01
N GLU A 376 15.34 -9.13 24.00
CA GLU A 376 14.45 -9.64 22.96
C GLU A 376 14.80 -9.09 21.58
N ALA A 377 15.16 -7.80 21.49
CA ALA A 377 15.58 -7.17 20.23
C ALA A 377 16.94 -7.69 19.75
N GLU A 378 17.93 -7.86 20.67
CA GLU A 378 19.26 -8.42 20.34
C GLU A 378 19.15 -9.88 19.88
N GLU A 379 18.25 -10.67 20.50
CA GLU A 379 17.99 -12.06 20.09
C GLU A 379 17.31 -12.14 18.71
N ALA A 380 16.41 -11.22 18.40
CA ALA A 380 15.77 -11.14 17.08
C ALA A 380 16.77 -10.75 15.97
N GLU A 381 17.67 -9.79 16.23
CA GLU A 381 18.70 -9.36 15.29
C GLU A 381 19.72 -10.49 14.98
N VAL A 382 20.07 -11.30 16.00
CA VAL A 382 20.96 -12.46 15.82
C VAL A 382 20.30 -13.60 15.01
N LEU A 383 18.97 -13.70 15.03
CA LEU A 383 18.24 -14.67 14.20
C LEU A 383 18.12 -14.22 12.74
N GLU A 384 17.99 -12.91 12.49
CA GLU A 384 17.94 -12.35 11.13
C GLU A 384 19.33 -12.42 10.41
N ASP A 385 20.43 -12.33 11.15
CA ASP A 385 21.80 -12.46 10.58
C ASP A 385 22.20 -13.92 10.28
N ARG A 386 21.38 -14.91 10.61
CA ARG A 386 21.64 -16.34 10.40
C ARG A 386 20.83 -16.99 9.29
N GLU A 387 19.89 -16.26 8.68
CA GLU A 387 19.15 -16.65 7.49
C GLU A 387 19.63 -15.90 6.25
#